data_0d433ab073387056390b0a1ade5f2dc4
#
_entry.id   0d433ab073387056390b0a1ade5f2dc4
#
_cell.length_a   1.000
_cell.length_b   1.000
_cell.length_c   1.000
_cell.angle_alpha   90.00
_cell.angle_beta   90.00
_cell.angle_gamma   90.00
#
_symmetry.space_group_name_H-M   'P 1'
#
loop_
_entity.id
_entity.type
_entity.pdbx_description
1 polymer ?
#
loop_
_entity_poly.entity_id
_entity_poly.type
_entity_poly.pdbx_seq_one_letter_code
_entity_poly.pdbx_strand_id
1 'polypeptide(L)'
;MSIQQNSRYSLSTRRTFLRNSGKAVAGAALLSSLATPRPGYCAEDNTIKIALVGCGGRGSGAAAQALSTAGPTQLYAMADVFEQRLNTSLGSLSPRFPNQIAVPSERQFLGFDGFRHAIDSVGRGGLVILATPPAFRPIHFAYAVERGVNVFMEKSFAVDAPGIRRVLKTGELAKEKNLKVAGGLMSRHYRPLEEAIRLIHDGHIGDVITSWAYRMHGPVGVKARTPDMTELAYQIANYSCFTWLNGSFMVDWLIHNVDVCCWVKDSWPVSVQGRGGRQVRTEADQLYDHYDAEFTFADGTRMSAQGRHMNQCYDFFGDVIQGASGSAVLGEGQPKPRLFKGHVQTPENQIWTYSGPPCDAYQTEHDLLFDAIRNNKPHNETERCAKSCFTAIMGRMACESGKRITWDEALASNVELAPGLEQILSMASPAPVRPNQSGQYPIAMPGEAQVL
;
A
#
# COMPACT_ATOMS: atom_id res chain seq x y z
N MET A 1 -0.32 60.02 36.88
CA MET A 1 -1.38 59.40 37.70
C MET A 1 -1.29 57.89 37.49
N SER A 2 -0.82 57.21 38.50
CA SER A 2 -0.56 55.76 38.60
C SER A 2 -1.84 55.01 38.94
N ILE A 3 -2.06 53.87 38.34
CA ILE A 3 -2.84 52.77 38.97
C ILE A 3 -2.11 51.45 38.64
N GLN A 4 -1.45 50.92 39.66
CA GLN A 4 -0.99 49.53 39.73
C GLN A 4 -2.18 48.63 40.03
N GLN A 5 -2.35 47.54 39.31
CA GLN A 5 -3.13 46.41 39.77
C GLN A 5 -2.25 45.17 39.98
N ASN A 6 -2.08 44.85 41.27
CA ASN A 6 -1.47 43.62 41.75
C ASN A 6 -2.40 42.42 41.54
N SER A 7 -1.98 41.45 40.74
CA SER A 7 -2.57 40.10 40.69
C SER A 7 -1.80 39.18 41.62
N ARG A 8 -2.43 38.80 42.76
CA ARG A 8 -1.92 37.81 43.72
C ARG A 8 -2.21 36.40 43.20
N TYR A 9 -1.23 35.67 42.77
CA TYR A 9 -1.34 34.21 42.60
C TYR A 9 -1.30 33.53 43.95
N SER A 10 -2.41 32.87 44.33
CA SER A 10 -2.51 32.03 45.52
C SER A 10 -1.85 30.67 45.20
N LEU A 11 -0.73 30.37 45.80
CA LEU A 11 -0.09 29.03 45.75
C LEU A 11 -0.90 28.06 46.61
N SER A 12 -1.51 27.07 45.97
CA SER A 12 -2.21 25.94 46.63
C SER A 12 -1.17 25.12 47.41
N THR A 13 -1.44 24.87 48.73
CA THR A 13 -0.54 24.06 49.57
C THR A 13 -0.64 22.58 49.19
N ARG A 14 0.47 21.82 49.42
CA ARG A 14 0.56 20.37 49.19
C ARG A 14 -0.61 19.58 49.79
N ARG A 15 -1.19 20.06 50.90
CA ARG A 15 -2.32 19.42 51.60
C ARG A 15 -3.64 19.57 50.83
N THR A 16 -3.86 20.68 50.14
CA THR A 16 -5.06 20.92 49.30
C THR A 16 -4.99 20.11 47.99
N PHE A 17 -3.78 19.94 47.44
CA PHE A 17 -3.55 19.09 46.26
C PHE A 17 -3.85 17.62 46.53
N LEU A 18 -3.36 17.06 47.64
CA LEU A 18 -3.60 15.66 48.03
C LEU A 18 -5.05 15.36 48.39
N ARG A 19 -5.79 16.31 48.96
CA ARG A 19 -7.22 16.13 49.32
C ARG A 19 -8.15 16.15 48.11
N ASN A 20 -7.77 16.88 47.03
CA ASN A 20 -8.51 16.92 45.77
C ASN A 20 -8.15 15.74 44.85
N SER A 21 -6.89 15.25 44.88
CA SER A 21 -6.48 14.04 44.16
C SER A 21 -7.15 12.76 44.67
N GLY A 22 -7.42 12.66 45.98
CA GLY A 22 -8.11 11.51 46.54
C GLY A 22 -9.61 11.40 46.15
N LYS A 23 -10.26 12.52 45.80
CA LYS A 23 -11.62 12.53 45.29
C LYS A 23 -11.73 12.21 43.81
N ALA A 24 -10.70 12.52 43.03
CA ALA A 24 -10.64 12.18 41.63
C ALA A 24 -10.37 10.69 41.37
N VAL A 25 -9.61 10.03 42.27
CA VAL A 25 -9.32 8.58 42.17
C VAL A 25 -10.54 7.74 42.54
N ALA A 26 -11.36 8.17 43.49
CA ALA A 26 -12.60 7.45 43.85
C ALA A 26 -13.71 7.57 42.76
N GLY A 27 -13.73 8.67 41.98
CA GLY A 27 -14.64 8.83 40.85
C GLY A 27 -14.22 8.03 39.62
N ALA A 28 -12.91 7.87 39.37
CA ALA A 28 -12.38 7.08 38.27
C ALA A 28 -12.54 5.57 38.49
N ALA A 29 -12.49 5.10 39.71
CA ALA A 29 -12.69 3.67 40.04
C ALA A 29 -14.14 3.21 39.88
N LEU A 30 -15.13 4.11 39.99
CA LEU A 30 -16.56 3.80 39.76
C LEU A 30 -16.97 3.89 38.29
N LEU A 31 -16.22 4.62 37.43
CA LEU A 31 -16.46 4.65 36.00
C LEU A 31 -15.75 3.51 35.23
N SER A 32 -14.73 2.90 35.82
CA SER A 32 -14.04 1.73 35.21
C SER A 32 -14.86 0.43 35.35
N SER A 33 -15.88 0.37 36.23
CA SER A 33 -16.76 -0.80 36.37
C SER A 33 -17.92 -0.84 35.35
N LEU A 34 -18.09 0.20 34.53
CA LEU A 34 -19.08 0.26 33.44
C LEU A 34 -18.47 0.16 32.04
N ALA A 35 -17.14 0.01 31.92
CA ALA A 35 -16.53 -0.47 30.71
C ALA A 35 -16.87 -1.97 30.59
N THR A 36 -18.04 -2.30 30.07
CA THR A 36 -18.29 -3.66 29.56
C THR A 36 -17.13 -3.98 28.63
N PRO A 37 -16.38 -5.07 28.84
CA PRO A 37 -15.43 -5.53 27.83
C PRO A 37 -16.27 -5.72 26.57
N ARG A 38 -16.05 -4.88 25.55
CA ARG A 38 -16.56 -5.21 24.22
C ARG A 38 -15.93 -6.55 23.89
N PRO A 39 -16.71 -7.60 23.60
CA PRO A 39 -16.14 -8.89 23.29
C PRO A 39 -15.09 -8.67 22.20
N GLY A 40 -13.83 -9.03 22.46
CA GLY A 40 -12.83 -9.17 21.42
C GLY A 40 -13.42 -10.15 20.41
N TYR A 41 -13.52 -9.71 19.16
CA TYR A 41 -14.18 -10.47 18.10
C TYR A 41 -13.26 -11.59 17.60
N CYS A 42 -13.02 -12.56 18.45
CA CYS A 42 -12.44 -13.84 18.05
C CYS A 42 -13.51 -14.92 18.30
N ALA A 43 -13.46 -16.01 17.55
CA ALA A 43 -14.19 -17.22 17.88
C ALA A 43 -13.92 -17.61 19.35
N GLU A 44 -14.76 -18.41 19.97
CA GLU A 44 -14.63 -18.84 21.37
C GLU A 44 -13.21 -19.35 21.72
N ASP A 45 -12.47 -19.84 20.72
CA ASP A 45 -11.08 -20.32 20.82
C ASP A 45 -10.01 -19.27 20.46
N ASN A 46 -10.37 -17.97 20.27
CA ASN A 46 -9.49 -16.86 19.87
C ASN A 46 -8.82 -17.03 18.48
N THR A 47 -9.34 -17.89 17.61
CA THR A 47 -8.85 -18.10 16.25
C THR A 47 -9.26 -16.97 15.32
N ILE A 48 -8.28 -16.32 14.64
CA ILE A 48 -8.55 -15.34 13.60
C ILE A 48 -8.85 -16.08 12.30
N LYS A 49 -10.11 -15.98 11.82
CA LYS A 49 -10.52 -16.49 10.51
C LYS A 49 -10.06 -15.53 9.41
N ILE A 50 -9.44 -16.08 8.38
CA ILE A 50 -8.84 -15.33 7.26
C ILE A 50 -9.58 -15.68 5.97
N ALA A 51 -10.01 -14.68 5.22
CA ALA A 51 -10.44 -14.80 3.84
C ALA A 51 -9.31 -14.34 2.90
N LEU A 52 -8.99 -15.12 1.87
CA LEU A 52 -8.08 -14.72 0.81
C LEU A 52 -8.88 -14.35 -0.43
N VAL A 53 -8.80 -13.10 -0.87
CA VAL A 53 -9.42 -12.57 -2.08
C VAL A 53 -8.33 -12.18 -3.08
N GLY A 54 -8.22 -12.98 -4.16
CA GLY A 54 -7.11 -12.94 -5.10
C GLY A 54 -6.04 -13.99 -4.78
N CYS A 55 -6.17 -15.18 -5.40
CA CYS A 55 -5.38 -16.37 -5.11
C CYS A 55 -4.13 -16.50 -6.02
N GLY A 56 -3.60 -15.39 -6.52
CA GLY A 56 -2.33 -15.34 -7.24
C GLY A 56 -1.12 -15.58 -6.34
N GLY A 57 0.09 -15.54 -6.92
CA GLY A 57 1.34 -15.78 -6.16
C GLY A 57 1.52 -14.87 -4.95
N ARG A 58 1.20 -13.55 -5.09
CA ARG A 58 1.31 -12.61 -3.96
C ARG A 58 0.25 -12.90 -2.88
N GLY A 59 -1.00 -13.19 -3.29
CA GLY A 59 -2.06 -13.56 -2.34
C GLY A 59 -1.73 -14.83 -1.56
N SER A 60 -1.24 -15.87 -2.24
CA SER A 60 -0.77 -17.11 -1.58
C SER A 60 0.38 -16.84 -0.61
N GLY A 61 1.33 -15.97 -0.98
CA GLY A 61 2.41 -15.54 -0.10
C GLY A 61 1.90 -14.81 1.15
N ALA A 62 0.99 -13.84 0.98
CA ALA A 62 0.38 -13.09 2.08
C ALA A 62 -0.43 -14.00 3.02
N ALA A 63 -1.17 -14.98 2.46
CA ALA A 63 -1.87 -15.97 3.27
C ALA A 63 -0.90 -16.84 4.08
N ALA A 64 0.24 -17.26 3.49
CA ALA A 64 1.26 -18.01 4.20
C ALA A 64 1.88 -17.19 5.36
N GLN A 65 2.16 -15.91 5.14
CA GLN A 65 2.67 -15.01 6.17
C GLN A 65 1.64 -14.80 7.29
N ALA A 66 0.38 -14.59 6.95
CA ALA A 66 -0.70 -14.48 7.91
C ALA A 66 -0.88 -15.74 8.78
N LEU A 67 -0.76 -16.93 8.16
CA LEU A 67 -0.83 -18.22 8.86
C LEU A 67 0.42 -18.49 9.72
N SER A 68 1.53 -17.81 9.47
CA SER A 68 2.79 -17.94 10.24
C SER A 68 2.86 -16.96 11.43
N THR A 69 1.87 -16.10 11.63
CA THR A 69 1.83 -15.18 12.77
C THR A 69 1.59 -15.91 14.10
N ALA A 70 1.94 -15.26 15.21
CA ALA A 70 1.74 -15.82 16.54
C ALA A 70 0.25 -15.98 16.88
N GLY A 71 -0.08 -17.12 17.51
CA GLY A 71 -1.44 -17.45 17.96
C GLY A 71 -2.29 -18.15 16.88
N PRO A 72 -3.50 -18.62 17.24
CA PRO A 72 -4.31 -19.41 16.34
C PRO A 72 -4.87 -18.62 15.18
N THR A 73 -4.63 -19.10 13.97
CA THR A 73 -5.12 -18.55 12.69
C THR A 73 -5.69 -19.65 11.81
N GLN A 74 -6.65 -19.32 10.97
CA GLN A 74 -7.26 -20.27 10.07
C GLN A 74 -7.61 -19.62 8.73
N LEU A 75 -7.10 -20.14 7.61
CA LEU A 75 -7.61 -19.81 6.29
C LEU A 75 -8.98 -20.46 6.14
N TYR A 76 -10.01 -19.63 6.07
CA TYR A 76 -11.40 -20.05 6.20
C TYR A 76 -12.19 -19.98 4.91
N ALA A 77 -11.87 -19.01 4.04
CA ALA A 77 -12.51 -18.83 2.75
C ALA A 77 -11.51 -18.32 1.71
N MET A 78 -11.74 -18.66 0.44
CA MET A 78 -10.93 -18.19 -0.69
C MET A 78 -11.82 -17.73 -1.83
N ALA A 79 -11.39 -16.67 -2.56
CA ALA A 79 -12.08 -16.17 -3.74
C ALA A 79 -11.10 -15.76 -4.84
N ASP A 80 -11.37 -16.15 -6.08
CA ASP A 80 -10.68 -15.69 -7.29
C ASP A 80 -11.65 -15.76 -8.48
N VAL A 81 -11.35 -15.04 -9.55
CA VAL A 81 -12.08 -15.14 -10.80
C VAL A 81 -11.58 -16.31 -11.69
N PHE A 82 -10.41 -16.88 -11.36
CA PHE A 82 -9.82 -18.03 -12.04
C PHE A 82 -9.74 -19.23 -11.09
N GLU A 83 -10.50 -20.26 -11.38
CA GLU A 83 -10.51 -21.51 -10.60
C GLU A 83 -9.12 -22.12 -10.46
N GLN A 84 -8.33 -22.12 -11.54
CA GLN A 84 -6.96 -22.65 -11.52
C GLN A 84 -6.09 -21.91 -10.47
N ARG A 85 -6.22 -20.58 -10.31
CA ARG A 85 -5.46 -19.82 -9.32
C ARG A 85 -5.86 -20.23 -7.90
N LEU A 86 -7.17 -20.35 -7.65
CA LEU A 86 -7.69 -20.78 -6.37
C LEU A 86 -7.16 -22.17 -5.99
N ASN A 87 -7.30 -23.15 -6.91
CA ASN A 87 -6.86 -24.52 -6.70
C ASN A 87 -5.33 -24.62 -6.50
N THR A 88 -4.54 -23.89 -7.29
CA THR A 88 -3.08 -23.83 -7.14
C THR A 88 -2.67 -23.26 -5.78
N SER A 89 -3.32 -22.19 -5.36
CA SER A 89 -3.07 -21.56 -4.06
C SER A 89 -3.41 -22.50 -2.91
N LEU A 90 -4.59 -23.10 -2.92
CA LEU A 90 -5.04 -24.04 -1.90
C LEU A 90 -4.10 -25.27 -1.84
N GLY A 91 -3.74 -25.85 -3.00
CA GLY A 91 -2.82 -26.96 -3.11
C GLY A 91 -1.41 -26.66 -2.57
N SER A 92 -0.94 -25.41 -2.69
CA SER A 92 0.37 -24.98 -2.17
C SER A 92 0.36 -24.67 -0.67
N LEU A 93 -0.75 -24.22 -0.12
CA LEU A 93 -0.89 -23.86 1.29
C LEU A 93 -1.23 -25.06 2.17
N SER A 94 -2.05 -26.01 1.70
CA SER A 94 -2.51 -27.15 2.48
C SER A 94 -1.38 -28.00 3.06
N PRO A 95 -0.33 -28.38 2.33
CA PRO A 95 0.78 -29.16 2.90
C PRO A 95 1.62 -28.38 3.92
N ARG A 96 1.68 -27.06 3.79
CA ARG A 96 2.48 -26.18 4.67
C ARG A 96 1.75 -25.87 5.98
N PHE A 97 0.42 -25.84 5.98
CA PHE A 97 -0.41 -25.44 7.10
C PHE A 97 -1.58 -26.42 7.33
N PRO A 98 -1.32 -27.74 7.50
CA PRO A 98 -2.36 -28.77 7.47
C PRO A 98 -3.46 -28.58 8.53
N ASN A 99 -3.14 -27.97 9.67
CA ASN A 99 -4.08 -27.75 10.76
C ASN A 99 -4.77 -26.37 10.72
N GLN A 100 -4.40 -25.50 9.77
CA GLN A 100 -4.90 -24.13 9.68
C GLN A 100 -5.70 -23.88 8.40
N ILE A 101 -5.81 -24.86 7.51
CA ILE A 101 -6.63 -24.76 6.29
C ILE A 101 -8.01 -25.36 6.56
N ALA A 102 -9.04 -24.52 6.49
CA ALA A 102 -10.44 -24.92 6.63
C ALA A 102 -11.29 -24.32 5.51
N VAL A 103 -10.92 -24.61 4.27
CA VAL A 103 -11.55 -24.10 3.05
C VAL A 103 -12.19 -25.24 2.27
N PRO A 104 -13.35 -25.76 2.74
CA PRO A 104 -14.12 -26.75 1.99
C PRO A 104 -14.73 -26.11 0.73
N SER A 105 -15.27 -26.92 -0.17
CA SER A 105 -15.79 -26.46 -1.46
C SER A 105 -16.81 -25.34 -1.38
N GLU A 106 -17.66 -25.35 -0.36
CA GLU A 106 -18.68 -24.31 -0.12
C GLU A 106 -18.11 -22.96 0.35
N ARG A 107 -16.82 -22.87 0.63
CA ARG A 107 -16.09 -21.62 0.93
C ARG A 107 -14.99 -21.31 -0.08
N GLN A 108 -15.09 -21.90 -1.28
CA GLN A 108 -14.28 -21.60 -2.45
C GLN A 108 -15.15 -20.86 -3.45
N PHE A 109 -14.98 -19.54 -3.55
CA PHE A 109 -15.86 -18.68 -4.31
C PHE A 109 -15.21 -18.26 -5.63
N LEU A 110 -15.91 -18.53 -6.74
CA LEU A 110 -15.49 -18.13 -8.08
C LEU A 110 -16.34 -16.97 -8.58
N GLY A 111 -15.71 -16.07 -9.35
CA GLY A 111 -16.39 -14.94 -9.98
C GLY A 111 -16.17 -13.60 -9.31
N PHE A 112 -16.78 -12.55 -9.90
CA PHE A 112 -16.54 -11.17 -9.47
C PHE A 112 -17.24 -10.79 -8.16
N ASP A 113 -18.25 -11.52 -7.74
CA ASP A 113 -18.95 -11.37 -6.46
C ASP A 113 -18.36 -12.27 -5.35
N GLY A 114 -17.46 -13.20 -5.70
CA GLY A 114 -16.83 -14.13 -4.78
C GLY A 114 -16.18 -13.46 -3.57
N PHE A 115 -15.65 -12.23 -3.74
CA PHE A 115 -15.07 -11.47 -2.63
C PHE A 115 -16.11 -11.17 -1.53
N ARG A 116 -17.37 -10.93 -1.88
CA ARG A 116 -18.45 -10.66 -0.90
C ARG A 116 -18.69 -11.90 -0.03
N HIS A 117 -18.84 -13.03 -0.68
CA HIS A 117 -19.07 -14.30 0.00
C HIS A 117 -17.88 -14.70 0.89
N ALA A 118 -16.64 -14.49 0.43
CA ALA A 118 -15.44 -14.76 1.21
C ALA A 118 -15.34 -13.85 2.44
N ILE A 119 -15.61 -12.55 2.31
CA ILE A 119 -15.61 -11.58 3.41
C ILE A 119 -16.73 -11.92 4.40
N ASP A 120 -17.94 -12.21 3.93
CA ASP A 120 -19.06 -12.57 4.79
C ASP A 120 -18.81 -13.85 5.59
N SER A 121 -18.09 -14.82 4.99
CA SER A 121 -17.76 -16.10 5.64
C SER A 121 -16.90 -15.96 6.89
N VAL A 122 -15.96 -15.01 6.93
CA VAL A 122 -15.12 -14.79 8.11
C VAL A 122 -15.83 -14.00 9.21
N GLY A 123 -16.85 -13.25 8.85
CA GLY A 123 -17.68 -12.49 9.78
C GLY A 123 -16.94 -11.33 10.45
N ARG A 124 -17.67 -10.65 11.32
CA ARG A 124 -17.16 -9.49 12.05
C ARG A 124 -15.96 -9.87 12.92
N GLY A 125 -14.90 -9.07 12.86
CA GLY A 125 -13.65 -9.30 13.59
C GLY A 125 -12.68 -10.27 12.91
N GLY A 126 -13.11 -10.99 11.87
CA GLY A 126 -12.20 -11.73 11.00
C GLY A 126 -11.25 -10.82 10.21
N LEU A 127 -10.41 -11.40 9.37
CA LEU A 127 -9.47 -10.70 8.51
C LEU A 127 -9.71 -11.08 7.05
N VAL A 128 -9.67 -10.09 6.16
CA VAL A 128 -9.55 -10.34 4.72
C VAL A 128 -8.20 -9.89 4.18
N ILE A 129 -7.58 -10.72 3.37
CA ILE A 129 -6.40 -10.40 2.55
C ILE A 129 -6.90 -10.03 1.15
N LEU A 130 -6.69 -8.78 0.73
CA LEU A 130 -7.06 -8.26 -0.58
C LEU A 130 -5.83 -8.23 -1.49
N ALA A 131 -5.71 -9.21 -2.38
CA ALA A 131 -4.60 -9.36 -3.32
C ALA A 131 -5.05 -9.37 -4.80
N THR A 132 -6.21 -8.82 -5.07
CA THR A 132 -6.75 -8.60 -6.43
C THR A 132 -6.02 -7.46 -7.14
N PRO A 133 -6.18 -7.27 -8.46
CA PRO A 133 -5.64 -6.09 -9.14
C PRO A 133 -6.09 -4.77 -8.47
N PRO A 134 -5.23 -3.74 -8.45
CA PRO A 134 -5.49 -2.46 -7.75
C PRO A 134 -6.82 -1.78 -8.08
N ALA A 135 -7.33 -1.91 -9.30
CA ALA A 135 -8.61 -1.32 -9.70
C ALA A 135 -9.79 -1.78 -8.81
N PHE A 136 -9.80 -3.05 -8.40
CA PHE A 136 -10.89 -3.63 -7.59
C PHE A 136 -10.77 -3.32 -6.10
N ARG A 137 -9.60 -2.90 -5.65
CA ARG A 137 -9.25 -2.79 -4.23
C ARG A 137 -10.10 -1.78 -3.46
N PRO A 138 -10.40 -0.57 -3.99
CA PRO A 138 -11.28 0.38 -3.31
C PRO A 138 -12.69 -0.17 -3.05
N ILE A 139 -13.20 -1.01 -3.95
CA ILE A 139 -14.53 -1.65 -3.86
C ILE A 139 -14.50 -2.73 -2.76
N HIS A 140 -13.52 -3.63 -2.83
CA HIS A 140 -13.37 -4.72 -1.87
C HIS A 140 -13.09 -4.21 -0.46
N PHE A 141 -12.27 -3.18 -0.32
CA PHE A 141 -11.96 -2.55 0.96
C PHE A 141 -13.20 -1.91 1.59
N ALA A 142 -13.98 -1.16 0.81
CA ALA A 142 -15.22 -0.54 1.29
C ALA A 142 -16.20 -1.59 1.81
N TYR A 143 -16.38 -2.70 1.10
CA TYR A 143 -17.23 -3.80 1.52
C TYR A 143 -16.74 -4.47 2.82
N ALA A 144 -15.44 -4.74 2.93
CA ALA A 144 -14.86 -5.33 4.15
C ALA A 144 -15.10 -4.46 5.40
N VAL A 145 -14.88 -3.14 5.26
CA VAL A 145 -15.11 -2.17 6.34
C VAL A 145 -16.61 -2.06 6.69
N GLU A 146 -17.48 -2.10 5.70
CA GLU A 146 -18.94 -2.15 5.93
C GLU A 146 -19.30 -3.35 6.78
N ARG A 147 -18.78 -4.54 6.46
CA ARG A 147 -19.02 -5.81 7.17
C ARG A 147 -18.30 -5.93 8.52
N GLY A 148 -17.44 -4.98 8.88
CA GLY A 148 -16.71 -4.97 10.15
C GLY A 148 -15.58 -5.97 10.20
N VAL A 149 -14.92 -6.22 9.06
CA VAL A 149 -13.80 -7.15 8.88
C VAL A 149 -12.49 -6.37 8.84
N ASN A 150 -11.46 -6.84 9.55
CA ASN A 150 -10.11 -6.28 9.47
C ASN A 150 -9.50 -6.56 8.10
N VAL A 151 -8.54 -5.73 7.66
CA VAL A 151 -8.06 -5.79 6.28
C VAL A 151 -6.54 -5.76 6.21
N PHE A 152 -5.97 -6.70 5.46
CA PHE A 152 -4.67 -6.55 4.84
C PHE A 152 -4.87 -6.27 3.35
N MET A 153 -4.34 -5.15 2.85
CA MET A 153 -4.40 -4.82 1.42
C MET A 153 -3.02 -4.86 0.79
N GLU A 154 -2.86 -5.64 -0.26
CA GLU A 154 -1.67 -5.54 -1.11
C GLU A 154 -1.58 -4.17 -1.80
N LYS A 155 -0.37 -3.75 -2.12
CA LYS A 155 -0.14 -2.58 -2.97
C LYS A 155 -0.54 -2.93 -4.43
N SER A 156 -0.92 -1.99 -5.28
CA SER A 156 -1.26 -0.60 -5.01
C SER A 156 -2.73 -0.47 -4.62
N PHE A 157 -3.10 0.66 -4.04
CA PHE A 157 -4.38 0.76 -3.33
C PHE A 157 -5.53 1.25 -4.20
N ALA A 158 -5.22 1.88 -5.32
CA ALA A 158 -6.14 2.29 -6.37
C ALA A 158 -5.35 2.55 -7.67
N VAL A 159 -6.05 2.90 -8.75
CA VAL A 159 -5.44 3.22 -10.06
C VAL A 159 -5.66 4.66 -10.50
N ASP A 160 -6.56 5.38 -9.84
CA ASP A 160 -6.98 6.75 -10.18
C ASP A 160 -7.37 7.56 -8.94
N ALA A 161 -7.63 8.86 -9.11
CA ALA A 161 -8.00 9.76 -8.02
C ALA A 161 -9.36 9.43 -7.38
N PRO A 162 -10.42 9.08 -8.12
CA PRO A 162 -11.68 8.61 -7.54
C PRO A 162 -11.48 7.40 -6.61
N GLY A 163 -10.68 6.42 -7.03
CA GLY A 163 -10.32 5.26 -6.22
C GLY A 163 -9.59 5.64 -4.93
N ILE A 164 -8.61 6.56 -5.00
CA ILE A 164 -7.90 7.08 -3.83
C ILE A 164 -8.83 7.79 -2.85
N ARG A 165 -9.72 8.65 -3.34
CA ARG A 165 -10.72 9.32 -2.48
C ARG A 165 -11.61 8.29 -1.76
N ARG A 166 -12.02 7.24 -2.46
CA ARG A 166 -12.79 6.12 -1.87
C ARG A 166 -11.99 5.40 -0.78
N VAL A 167 -10.71 5.09 -1.03
CA VAL A 167 -9.82 4.45 -0.05
C VAL A 167 -9.65 5.32 1.20
N LEU A 168 -9.37 6.61 1.03
CA LEU A 168 -9.22 7.55 2.16
C LEU A 168 -10.50 7.62 3.00
N LYS A 169 -11.66 7.81 2.38
CA LYS A 169 -12.96 7.83 3.07
C LYS A 169 -13.24 6.52 3.83
N THR A 170 -12.93 5.40 3.20
CA THR A 170 -13.10 4.07 3.81
C THR A 170 -12.15 3.88 4.99
N GLY A 171 -10.92 4.40 4.90
CA GLY A 171 -9.94 4.35 5.98
C GLY A 171 -10.39 5.10 7.24
N GLU A 172 -11.03 6.26 7.08
CA GLU A 172 -11.61 6.99 8.22
C GLU A 172 -12.76 6.18 8.85
N LEU A 173 -13.65 5.62 8.06
CA LEU A 173 -14.72 4.74 8.55
C LEU A 173 -14.15 3.50 9.27
N ALA A 174 -13.05 2.95 8.80
CA ALA A 174 -12.36 1.84 9.48
C ALA A 174 -11.82 2.25 10.85
N LYS A 175 -11.25 3.46 10.99
CA LYS A 175 -10.82 4.02 12.28
C LYS A 175 -11.99 4.17 13.24
N GLU A 176 -13.10 4.75 12.79
CA GLU A 176 -14.33 4.92 13.60
C GLU A 176 -14.86 3.57 14.11
N LYS A 177 -14.79 2.52 13.28
CA LYS A 177 -15.19 1.16 13.64
C LYS A 177 -14.12 0.39 14.43
N ASN A 178 -12.97 1.00 14.72
CA ASN A 178 -11.81 0.35 15.37
C ASN A 178 -11.31 -0.90 14.63
N LEU A 179 -11.43 -0.93 13.31
CA LEU A 179 -10.88 -2.00 12.47
C LEU A 179 -9.39 -1.79 12.24
N LYS A 180 -8.65 -2.88 12.18
CA LYS A 180 -7.22 -2.88 11.92
C LYS A 180 -7.00 -3.02 10.41
N VAL A 181 -6.21 -2.11 9.86
CA VAL A 181 -5.93 -2.06 8.42
C VAL A 181 -4.43 -1.93 8.20
N ALA A 182 -3.85 -2.88 7.50
CA ALA A 182 -2.46 -2.83 7.05
C ALA A 182 -2.38 -2.80 5.53
N GLY A 183 -1.30 -2.24 5.00
CA GLY A 183 -1.05 -2.15 3.57
C GLY A 183 0.33 -2.70 3.19
N GLY A 184 0.41 -3.47 2.10
CA GLY A 184 1.57 -4.18 1.62
C GLY A 184 2.70 -3.30 1.06
N LEU A 185 3.02 -2.18 1.73
CA LEU A 185 4.22 -1.38 1.51
C LEU A 185 5.32 -1.85 2.47
N MET A 186 5.82 -3.07 2.24
CA MET A 186 6.72 -3.79 3.12
C MET A 186 8.00 -3.03 3.50
N SER A 187 8.47 -2.09 2.67
CA SER A 187 9.64 -1.25 2.96
C SER A 187 9.55 -0.56 4.32
N ARG A 188 8.33 -0.19 4.74
CA ARG A 188 8.04 0.45 6.04
C ARG A 188 8.26 -0.47 7.24
N HIS A 189 8.34 -1.79 6.99
CA HIS A 189 8.54 -2.85 7.97
C HIS A 189 9.90 -3.54 7.78
N TYR A 190 10.79 -2.94 6.94
CA TYR A 190 12.14 -3.42 6.73
C TYR A 190 13.10 -2.71 7.66
N ARG A 191 13.48 -3.36 8.75
CA ARG A 191 14.29 -2.79 9.83
C ARG A 191 15.57 -2.04 9.38
N PRO A 192 16.31 -2.53 8.36
CA PRO A 192 17.44 -1.77 7.82
C PRO A 192 17.04 -0.39 7.27
N LEU A 193 15.89 -0.27 6.63
CA LEU A 193 15.38 1.02 6.16
C LEU A 193 14.88 1.90 7.31
N GLU A 194 14.16 1.31 8.28
CA GLU A 194 13.72 2.05 9.48
C GLU A 194 14.91 2.71 10.21
N GLU A 195 16.01 1.96 10.41
CA GLU A 195 17.21 2.49 11.05
C GLU A 195 17.92 3.55 10.19
N ALA A 196 18.05 3.31 8.87
CA ALA A 196 18.66 4.27 7.95
C ALA A 196 17.89 5.60 7.93
N ILE A 197 16.57 5.54 7.83
CA ILE A 197 15.71 6.72 7.74
C ILE A 197 15.69 7.46 9.09
N ARG A 198 15.69 6.74 10.21
CA ARG A 198 15.85 7.36 11.54
C ARG A 198 17.16 8.16 11.62
N LEU A 199 18.30 7.60 11.16
CA LEU A 199 19.58 8.31 11.14
C LEU A 199 19.55 9.53 10.21
N ILE A 200 18.84 9.46 9.08
CA ILE A 200 18.64 10.61 8.20
C ILE A 200 17.85 11.70 8.94
N HIS A 201 16.75 11.36 9.61
CA HIS A 201 15.95 12.29 10.42
C HIS A 201 16.74 12.85 11.63
N ASP A 202 17.66 12.08 12.20
CA ASP A 202 18.59 12.53 13.24
C ASP A 202 19.71 13.48 12.70
N GLY A 203 19.71 13.79 11.38
CA GLY A 203 20.60 14.78 10.76
C GLY A 203 21.97 14.25 10.29
N HIS A 204 22.18 12.93 10.20
CA HIS A 204 23.49 12.34 9.84
C HIS A 204 23.99 12.71 8.43
N ILE A 205 23.09 13.14 7.54
CA ILE A 205 23.43 13.63 6.20
C ILE A 205 23.07 15.12 6.00
N GLY A 206 22.64 15.81 7.07
CA GLY A 206 22.06 17.15 7.01
C GLY A 206 20.66 17.16 6.39
N ASP A 207 20.11 18.37 6.14
CA ASP A 207 18.80 18.53 5.54
C ASP A 207 18.73 17.87 4.16
N VAL A 208 17.67 17.13 3.89
CA VAL A 208 17.45 16.47 2.60
C VAL A 208 17.19 17.52 1.52
N ILE A 209 18.03 17.54 0.49
CA ILE A 209 17.97 18.48 -0.63
C ILE A 209 17.23 17.86 -1.83
N THR A 210 17.54 16.61 -2.15
CA THR A 210 16.94 15.90 -3.28
C THR A 210 16.99 14.39 -3.09
N SER A 211 16.07 13.68 -3.75
CA SER A 211 16.01 12.23 -3.74
C SER A 211 15.74 11.66 -5.12
N TRP A 212 16.19 10.45 -5.35
CA TRP A 212 15.91 9.66 -6.55
C TRP A 212 15.31 8.32 -6.16
N ALA A 213 14.13 8.04 -6.70
CA ALA A 213 13.43 6.77 -6.59
C ALA A 213 13.67 5.97 -7.88
N TYR A 214 14.34 4.83 -7.81
CA TYR A 214 14.70 4.04 -8.99
C TYR A 214 14.05 2.67 -8.98
N ARG A 215 13.36 2.35 -10.07
CA ARG A 215 12.89 1.00 -10.37
C ARG A 215 13.26 0.63 -11.79
N MET A 216 14.44 0.04 -11.95
CA MET A 216 15.00 -0.39 -13.24
C MET A 216 15.09 -1.91 -13.25
N HIS A 217 14.42 -2.58 -14.20
CA HIS A 217 14.49 -4.03 -14.34
C HIS A 217 14.16 -4.49 -15.76
N GLY A 218 14.23 -5.79 -16.00
CA GLY A 218 13.87 -6.41 -17.26
C GLY A 218 12.39 -6.21 -17.62
N PRO A 219 11.96 -6.60 -18.83
CA PRO A 219 10.63 -6.32 -19.35
C PRO A 219 9.53 -7.01 -18.52
N VAL A 220 8.38 -6.34 -18.39
CA VAL A 220 7.16 -6.95 -17.85
C VAL A 220 6.63 -7.95 -18.87
N GLY A 221 6.53 -9.22 -18.47
CA GLY A 221 6.08 -10.32 -19.32
C GLY A 221 4.56 -10.28 -19.58
N VAL A 222 4.15 -10.79 -20.72
CA VAL A 222 2.75 -10.98 -21.13
C VAL A 222 2.48 -12.47 -21.33
N LYS A 223 1.40 -12.96 -20.72
CA LYS A 223 0.90 -14.32 -20.98
C LYS A 223 0.19 -14.36 -22.31
N ALA A 224 0.47 -15.38 -23.11
CA ALA A 224 -0.20 -15.59 -24.39
C ALA A 224 -1.71 -15.74 -24.22
N ARG A 225 -2.47 -15.24 -25.17
CA ARG A 225 -3.91 -15.48 -25.26
C ARG A 225 -4.19 -16.91 -25.70
N THR A 226 -5.10 -17.58 -25.00
CA THR A 226 -5.64 -18.87 -25.45
C THR A 226 -6.92 -18.65 -26.28
N PRO A 227 -7.27 -19.61 -27.18
CA PRO A 227 -8.45 -19.45 -28.03
C PRO A 227 -9.76 -19.19 -27.30
N ASP A 228 -9.93 -19.78 -26.12
CA ASP A 228 -11.18 -19.66 -25.33
C ASP A 228 -11.20 -18.46 -24.38
N MET A 229 -10.14 -17.66 -24.36
CA MET A 229 -10.00 -16.55 -23.43
C MET A 229 -10.75 -15.32 -23.94
N THR A 230 -11.75 -14.86 -23.17
CA THR A 230 -12.42 -13.59 -23.45
C THR A 230 -11.46 -12.42 -23.31
N GLU A 231 -11.83 -11.26 -23.87
CA GLU A 231 -11.00 -10.04 -23.78
C GLU A 231 -10.74 -9.65 -22.30
N LEU A 232 -11.77 -9.66 -21.48
CA LEU A 232 -11.66 -9.34 -20.06
C LEU A 232 -10.77 -10.35 -19.32
N ALA A 233 -10.93 -11.65 -19.59
CA ALA A 233 -10.10 -12.69 -19.00
C ALA A 233 -8.61 -12.52 -19.35
N TYR A 234 -8.30 -12.17 -20.61
CA TYR A 234 -6.95 -11.89 -21.05
C TYR A 234 -6.34 -10.70 -20.29
N GLN A 235 -7.07 -9.60 -20.17
CA GLN A 235 -6.59 -8.43 -19.46
C GLN A 235 -6.38 -8.72 -17.96
N ILE A 236 -7.30 -9.39 -17.28
CA ILE A 236 -7.16 -9.76 -15.86
C ILE A 236 -6.01 -10.78 -15.65
N ALA A 237 -5.81 -11.71 -16.58
CA ALA A 237 -4.68 -12.65 -16.52
C ALA A 237 -3.32 -11.92 -16.65
N ASN A 238 -3.31 -10.80 -17.37
CA ASN A 238 -2.18 -9.91 -17.62
C ASN A 238 -2.34 -8.54 -16.93
N TYR A 239 -2.92 -8.50 -15.72
CA TYR A 239 -3.30 -7.25 -15.05
C TYR A 239 -2.15 -6.24 -14.98
N SER A 240 -0.91 -6.70 -14.84
CA SER A 240 0.28 -5.87 -14.81
C SER A 240 0.56 -5.11 -16.11
N CYS A 241 -0.12 -5.47 -17.20
CA CYS A 241 0.07 -4.90 -18.53
C CYS A 241 -1.04 -3.92 -18.94
N PHE A 242 -2.08 -3.75 -18.10
CA PHE A 242 -3.23 -2.90 -18.40
C PHE A 242 -3.38 -1.80 -17.35
N THR A 243 -3.25 -0.55 -17.78
CA THR A 243 -3.24 0.63 -16.92
C THR A 243 -4.53 0.74 -16.09
N TRP A 244 -5.67 0.35 -16.63
CA TRP A 244 -6.92 0.36 -15.86
C TRP A 244 -6.95 -0.63 -14.69
N LEU A 245 -6.12 -1.71 -14.74
CA LEU A 245 -6.03 -2.71 -13.68
C LEU A 245 -4.95 -2.40 -12.64
N ASN A 246 -3.79 -1.93 -13.08
CA ASN A 246 -2.62 -1.75 -12.21
C ASN A 246 -2.21 -0.29 -11.98
N GLY A 247 -2.78 0.66 -12.72
CA GLY A 247 -2.42 2.07 -12.65
C GLY A 247 -1.16 2.45 -13.44
N SER A 248 -0.43 1.54 -14.01
CA SER A 248 0.81 1.63 -14.77
C SER A 248 2.03 1.08 -14.04
N PHE A 249 3.20 1.04 -14.71
CA PHE A 249 4.48 0.69 -14.08
C PHE A 249 4.86 1.64 -12.93
N MET A 250 4.56 2.92 -13.05
CA MET A 250 4.77 3.91 -12.00
C MET A 250 4.01 3.55 -10.71
N VAL A 251 2.76 3.12 -10.85
CA VAL A 251 1.86 2.83 -9.72
C VAL A 251 2.11 1.43 -9.15
N ASP A 252 2.36 0.42 -10.00
CA ASP A 252 2.46 -0.98 -9.54
C ASP A 252 3.86 -1.34 -9.01
N TRP A 253 4.93 -0.75 -9.56
CA TRP A 253 6.30 -1.08 -9.17
C TRP A 253 7.04 0.07 -8.47
N LEU A 254 7.02 1.27 -9.06
CA LEU A 254 7.80 2.40 -8.53
C LEU A 254 7.24 2.98 -7.23
N ILE A 255 6.00 2.62 -6.89
CA ILE A 255 5.35 3.04 -5.64
C ILE A 255 6.21 2.75 -4.39
N HIS A 256 6.95 1.65 -4.34
CA HIS A 256 7.82 1.32 -3.21
C HIS A 256 8.88 2.39 -2.98
N ASN A 257 9.55 2.79 -4.06
CA ASN A 257 10.60 3.80 -4.03
C ASN A 257 10.04 5.20 -3.76
N VAL A 258 8.92 5.53 -4.38
CA VAL A 258 8.20 6.79 -4.11
C VAL A 258 7.79 6.88 -2.64
N ASP A 259 7.29 5.77 -2.05
CA ASP A 259 6.94 5.71 -0.62
C ASP A 259 8.16 5.92 0.28
N VAL A 260 9.31 5.28 -0.03
CA VAL A 260 10.56 5.44 0.74
C VAL A 260 11.05 6.88 0.67
N CYS A 261 11.06 7.52 -0.51
CA CYS A 261 11.48 8.92 -0.64
C CYS A 261 10.54 9.88 0.11
N CYS A 262 9.23 9.66 0.06
CA CYS A 262 8.27 10.44 0.85
C CYS A 262 8.45 10.20 2.37
N TRP A 263 8.82 8.99 2.77
CA TRP A 263 9.14 8.68 4.16
C TRP A 263 10.41 9.39 4.63
N VAL A 264 11.47 9.37 3.84
CA VAL A 264 12.71 10.12 4.13
C VAL A 264 12.42 11.61 4.28
N LYS A 265 11.53 12.15 3.44
CA LYS A 265 11.15 13.57 3.47
C LYS A 265 10.14 13.91 4.57
N ASP A 266 9.48 12.89 5.14
CA ASP A 266 8.35 13.03 6.07
C ASP A 266 7.27 14.01 5.54
N SER A 267 7.02 13.97 4.24
CA SER A 267 6.12 14.89 3.54
C SER A 267 5.64 14.31 2.22
N TRP A 268 4.62 14.96 1.64
CA TRP A 268 4.05 14.63 0.35
C TRP A 268 4.32 15.77 -0.64
N PRO A 269 4.53 15.48 -1.94
CA PRO A 269 4.79 16.52 -2.93
C PRO A 269 3.56 17.37 -3.18
N VAL A 270 3.78 18.64 -3.54
CA VAL A 270 2.71 19.59 -3.90
C VAL A 270 2.46 19.67 -5.39
N SER A 271 3.42 19.26 -6.22
CA SER A 271 3.26 19.21 -7.68
C SER A 271 4.22 18.21 -8.32
N VAL A 272 3.91 17.85 -9.56
CA VAL A 272 4.70 16.94 -10.38
C VAL A 272 4.68 17.39 -11.83
N GLN A 273 5.78 17.14 -12.54
CA GLN A 273 5.89 17.15 -14.00
C GLN A 273 6.61 15.87 -14.42
N GLY A 274 6.46 15.45 -15.68
CA GLY A 274 7.11 14.20 -16.07
C GLY A 274 7.07 13.95 -17.56
N ARG A 275 7.79 12.92 -17.94
CA ARG A 275 7.85 12.37 -19.29
C ARG A 275 7.93 10.84 -19.21
N GLY A 276 7.48 10.21 -20.24
CA GLY A 276 7.54 8.76 -20.36
C GLY A 276 7.06 8.36 -21.75
N GLY A 277 7.07 7.08 -21.98
CA GLY A 277 6.62 6.58 -23.27
C GLY A 277 6.85 5.11 -23.45
N ARG A 278 6.66 4.69 -24.68
CA ARG A 278 6.85 3.33 -25.15
C ARG A 278 7.82 3.35 -26.32
N GLN A 279 9.04 2.90 -26.06
CA GLN A 279 10.14 3.00 -27.03
C GLN A 279 10.50 1.64 -27.64
N VAL A 280 10.58 0.60 -26.80
CA VAL A 280 11.04 -0.74 -27.24
C VAL A 280 9.99 -1.82 -27.06
N ARG A 281 8.96 -1.55 -26.28
CA ARG A 281 7.89 -2.51 -26.00
C ARG A 281 6.99 -2.69 -27.21
N THR A 282 6.83 -3.94 -27.68
CA THR A 282 6.04 -4.30 -28.87
C THR A 282 4.80 -5.12 -28.54
N GLU A 283 4.65 -5.57 -27.28
CA GLU A 283 3.53 -6.39 -26.84
C GLU A 283 2.19 -5.65 -26.96
N ALA A 284 1.11 -6.37 -27.27
CA ALA A 284 -0.22 -5.80 -27.36
C ALA A 284 -0.81 -5.56 -25.95
N ASP A 285 -0.46 -4.41 -25.37
CA ASP A 285 -0.93 -3.94 -24.05
C ASP A 285 -0.86 -2.40 -23.95
N GLN A 286 -1.06 -1.85 -22.73
CA GLN A 286 -1.11 -0.40 -22.49
C GLN A 286 0.14 0.19 -21.83
N LEU A 287 1.15 -0.61 -21.44
CA LEU A 287 2.25 -0.11 -20.65
C LEU A 287 3.19 0.81 -21.45
N TYR A 288 3.57 1.91 -20.85
CA TYR A 288 4.84 2.57 -21.14
C TYR A 288 5.99 1.72 -20.63
N ASP A 289 7.12 1.73 -21.31
CA ASP A 289 8.33 1.00 -20.89
C ASP A 289 9.30 1.85 -20.08
N HIS A 290 9.06 3.17 -20.00
CA HIS A 290 9.83 4.07 -19.14
C HIS A 290 8.99 5.25 -18.63
N TYR A 291 9.36 5.72 -17.44
CA TYR A 291 8.79 6.89 -16.75
C TYR A 291 9.91 7.68 -16.09
N ASP A 292 9.81 9.01 -16.12
CA ASP A 292 10.66 9.95 -15.42
C ASP A 292 9.79 11.11 -14.93
N ALA A 293 9.49 11.14 -13.63
CA ALA A 293 8.64 12.13 -12.99
C ALA A 293 9.42 12.92 -11.94
N GLU A 294 9.39 14.23 -12.02
CA GLU A 294 9.97 15.14 -11.03
C GLU A 294 8.87 15.73 -10.16
N PHE A 295 8.92 15.40 -8.88
CA PHE A 295 8.02 15.91 -7.85
C PHE A 295 8.67 17.08 -7.11
N THR A 296 7.87 18.06 -6.73
CA THR A 296 8.30 19.21 -5.92
C THR A 296 7.55 19.19 -4.58
N PHE A 297 8.28 19.29 -3.47
CA PHE A 297 7.74 19.43 -2.14
C PHE A 297 7.52 20.91 -1.78
N ALA A 298 6.75 21.19 -0.72
CA ALA A 298 6.38 22.55 -0.32
C ALA A 298 7.58 23.44 0.03
N ASP A 299 8.67 22.85 0.51
CA ASP A 299 9.93 23.55 0.84
C ASP A 299 10.89 23.70 -0.35
N GLY A 300 10.47 23.28 -1.55
CA GLY A 300 11.29 23.32 -2.76
C GLY A 300 12.21 22.12 -2.98
N THR A 301 12.29 21.18 -2.04
CA THR A 301 12.98 19.89 -2.22
C THR A 301 12.38 19.14 -3.39
N ARG A 302 13.20 18.37 -4.11
CA ARG A 302 12.75 17.60 -5.28
C ARG A 302 12.98 16.11 -5.13
N MET A 303 12.07 15.32 -5.71
CA MET A 303 12.23 13.89 -5.90
C MET A 303 12.10 13.57 -7.38
N SER A 304 13.09 12.87 -7.95
CA SER A 304 13.01 12.29 -9.30
C SER A 304 12.65 10.80 -9.19
N ALA A 305 11.53 10.41 -9.76
CA ALA A 305 11.09 9.01 -9.78
C ALA A 305 11.26 8.44 -11.20
N GLN A 306 12.21 7.51 -11.34
CA GLN A 306 12.62 6.94 -12.62
C GLN A 306 12.33 5.44 -12.66
N GLY A 307 11.49 5.04 -13.59
CA GLY A 307 11.13 3.65 -13.83
C GLY A 307 11.40 3.22 -15.27
N ARG A 308 11.92 2.01 -15.43
CA ARG A 308 12.17 1.41 -16.76
C ARG A 308 12.09 -0.11 -16.66
N HIS A 309 11.45 -0.73 -17.65
CA HIS A 309 11.43 -2.19 -17.77
C HIS A 309 11.82 -2.62 -19.21
N MET A 310 13.12 -2.64 -19.48
CA MET A 310 13.71 -2.94 -20.79
C MET A 310 14.74 -4.05 -20.67
N ASN A 311 14.82 -4.88 -21.72
CA ASN A 311 15.80 -5.96 -21.78
C ASN A 311 17.24 -5.44 -21.95
N GLN A 312 18.21 -6.16 -21.39
CA GLN A 312 19.66 -5.89 -21.51
C GLN A 312 20.06 -4.46 -21.09
N CYS A 313 19.35 -3.87 -20.14
CA CYS A 313 19.66 -2.58 -19.56
C CYS A 313 20.11 -2.72 -18.10
N TYR A 314 20.70 -1.66 -17.56
CA TYR A 314 21.10 -1.60 -16.15
C TYR A 314 19.90 -1.82 -15.21
N ASP A 315 20.04 -2.74 -14.26
CA ASP A 315 19.05 -3.02 -13.23
C ASP A 315 19.42 -2.34 -11.91
N PHE A 316 18.46 -1.68 -11.31
CA PHE A 316 18.60 -1.09 -9.98
C PHE A 316 17.23 -0.94 -9.31
N PHE A 317 17.14 -1.42 -8.08
CA PHE A 317 15.98 -1.21 -7.21
C PHE A 317 16.44 -0.60 -5.89
N GLY A 318 16.20 0.69 -5.72
CA GLY A 318 16.62 1.43 -4.53
C GLY A 318 16.45 2.93 -4.71
N ASP A 319 16.85 3.67 -3.68
CA ASP A 319 16.71 5.11 -3.62
C ASP A 319 18.06 5.75 -3.30
N VAL A 320 18.30 6.94 -3.85
CA VAL A 320 19.47 7.75 -3.55
C VAL A 320 19.01 9.06 -2.93
N ILE A 321 19.53 9.37 -1.76
CA ILE A 321 19.19 10.58 -1.03
C ILE A 321 20.42 11.47 -0.94
N GLN A 322 20.29 12.75 -1.23
CA GLN A 322 21.32 13.75 -0.99
C GLN A 322 20.85 14.76 0.05
N GLY A 323 21.61 14.85 1.10
CA GLY A 323 21.46 15.85 2.14
C GLY A 323 22.54 16.95 2.04
N ALA A 324 22.47 17.95 2.89
CA ALA A 324 23.39 19.10 2.88
C ALA A 324 24.85 18.73 3.21
N SER A 325 25.09 17.65 3.97
CA SER A 325 26.42 17.25 4.41
C SER A 325 26.78 15.79 4.09
N GLY A 326 25.86 15.01 3.55
CA GLY A 326 26.05 13.60 3.23
C GLY A 326 25.02 13.06 2.25
N SER A 327 25.09 11.75 2.02
CA SER A 327 24.16 11.05 1.14
C SER A 327 23.81 9.67 1.68
N ALA A 328 22.74 9.07 1.15
CA ALA A 328 22.36 7.70 1.45
C ALA A 328 22.00 6.94 0.18
N VAL A 329 22.28 5.63 0.18
CA VAL A 329 21.71 4.67 -0.76
C VAL A 329 20.81 3.74 0.03
N LEU A 330 19.54 3.72 -0.31
CA LEU A 330 18.52 2.93 0.35
C LEU A 330 18.04 1.85 -0.61
N GLY A 331 18.02 0.60 -0.16
CA GLY A 331 17.59 -0.53 -0.98
C GLY A 331 17.01 -1.63 -0.13
N GLU A 332 16.19 -2.45 -0.74
CA GLU A 332 15.63 -3.66 -0.13
C GLU A 332 16.45 -4.86 -0.54
N GLY A 333 17.35 -5.30 0.33
CA GLY A 333 18.24 -6.44 0.07
C GLY A 333 19.61 -6.05 -0.46
N GLN A 334 19.77 -5.88 -1.76
CA GLN A 334 21.00 -5.42 -2.40
C GLN A 334 20.71 -4.24 -3.35
N PRO A 335 21.35 -3.07 -3.19
CA PRO A 335 22.28 -2.78 -2.10
C PRO A 335 21.61 -2.64 -0.74
N LYS A 336 22.30 -3.06 0.35
CA LYS A 336 21.85 -2.77 1.71
C LYS A 336 21.85 -1.25 1.95
N PRO A 337 20.97 -0.73 2.84
CA PRO A 337 20.99 0.69 3.20
C PRO A 337 22.35 1.13 3.74
N ARG A 338 22.87 2.25 3.23
CA ARG A 338 24.16 2.85 3.58
C ARG A 338 24.06 4.37 3.65
N LEU A 339 24.77 4.97 4.59
CA LEU A 339 24.94 6.41 4.70
C LEU A 339 26.42 6.78 4.45
N PHE A 340 26.64 7.93 3.83
CA PHE A 340 27.97 8.42 3.45
C PHE A 340 28.17 9.87 3.89
N LYS A 341 29.40 10.19 4.29
CA LYS A 341 29.84 11.57 4.45
C LYS A 341 30.05 12.18 3.07
N GLY A 342 29.45 13.36 2.83
CA GLY A 342 29.49 14.00 1.53
C GLY A 342 28.69 13.22 0.47
N HIS A 343 28.92 13.54 -0.80
CA HIS A 343 28.11 13.03 -1.93
C HIS A 343 28.82 11.94 -2.74
N VAL A 344 30.10 11.69 -2.48
CA VAL A 344 30.86 10.63 -3.13
C VAL A 344 30.70 9.33 -2.36
N GLN A 345 29.98 8.38 -2.94
CA GLN A 345 29.56 7.13 -2.32
C GLN A 345 30.62 6.03 -2.44
N THR A 346 31.78 6.25 -1.83
CA THR A 346 32.87 5.25 -1.77
C THR A 346 32.92 4.56 -0.41
N PRO A 347 33.59 3.40 -0.29
CA PRO A 347 33.77 2.72 0.99
C PRO A 347 34.39 3.60 2.08
N GLU A 348 35.33 4.48 1.70
CA GLU A 348 36.06 5.38 2.62
C GLU A 348 35.15 6.45 3.22
N ASN A 349 34.10 6.82 2.49
CA ASN A 349 33.13 7.81 2.91
C ASN A 349 31.91 7.19 3.62
N GLN A 350 31.81 5.85 3.66
CA GLN A 350 30.68 5.19 4.31
C GLN A 350 30.76 5.37 5.83
N ILE A 351 29.74 5.99 6.39
CA ILE A 351 29.63 6.24 7.83
C ILE A 351 28.70 5.25 8.55
N TRP A 352 27.83 4.58 7.80
CA TRP A 352 26.91 3.59 8.36
C TRP A 352 26.42 2.59 7.32
N THR A 353 26.18 1.37 7.78
CA THR A 353 25.38 0.34 7.12
C THR A 353 24.74 -0.56 8.17
N TYR A 354 23.61 -1.17 7.83
CA TYR A 354 22.92 -2.07 8.74
C TYR A 354 23.76 -3.31 9.08
N SER A 355 23.97 -3.56 10.36
CA SER A 355 24.70 -4.72 10.90
C SER A 355 23.84 -5.61 11.81
N GLY A 356 22.56 -5.29 11.97
CA GLY A 356 21.63 -6.07 12.79
C GLY A 356 21.24 -7.41 12.16
N PRO A 357 20.39 -8.20 12.85
CA PRO A 357 19.92 -9.49 12.37
C PRO A 357 19.10 -9.37 11.08
N PRO A 358 19.06 -10.44 10.24
CA PRO A 358 18.13 -10.50 9.12
C PRO A 358 16.69 -10.27 9.59
N CYS A 359 15.88 -9.60 8.78
CA CYS A 359 14.45 -9.46 9.01
C CYS A 359 13.68 -9.76 7.71
N ASP A 360 12.47 -10.26 7.88
CA ASP A 360 11.50 -10.45 6.79
C ASP A 360 10.43 -9.37 6.90
N ALA A 361 10.50 -8.38 6.03
CA ALA A 361 9.58 -7.26 6.01
C ALA A 361 8.13 -7.69 5.74
N TYR A 362 7.95 -8.68 4.86
CA TYR A 362 6.61 -9.21 4.57
C TYR A 362 6.01 -9.98 5.76
N GLN A 363 6.81 -10.69 6.52
CA GLN A 363 6.32 -11.33 7.74
C GLN A 363 6.01 -10.29 8.82
N THR A 364 6.89 -9.28 8.97
CA THR A 364 6.74 -8.24 9.98
C THR A 364 5.44 -7.44 9.82
N GLU A 365 5.03 -7.08 8.59
CA GLU A 365 3.76 -6.36 8.37
C GLU A 365 2.54 -7.18 8.82
N HIS A 366 2.57 -8.49 8.64
CA HIS A 366 1.52 -9.38 9.13
C HIS A 366 1.58 -9.56 10.65
N ASP A 367 2.77 -9.74 11.24
CA ASP A 367 2.92 -9.88 12.70
C ASP A 367 2.37 -8.66 13.45
N LEU A 368 2.65 -7.45 12.96
CA LEU A 368 2.15 -6.20 13.55
C LEU A 368 0.61 -6.09 13.43
N LEU A 369 0.05 -6.44 12.28
CA LEU A 369 -1.41 -6.43 12.09
C LEU A 369 -2.09 -7.44 13.01
N PHE A 370 -1.60 -8.67 13.09
CA PHE A 370 -2.19 -9.71 13.93
C PHE A 370 -2.04 -9.42 15.43
N ASP A 371 -0.88 -8.86 15.84
CA ASP A 371 -0.71 -8.35 17.20
C ASP A 371 -1.72 -7.25 17.54
N ALA A 372 -1.94 -6.32 16.61
CA ALA A 372 -2.92 -5.25 16.77
C ALA A 372 -4.37 -5.76 16.87
N ILE A 373 -4.73 -6.79 16.09
CA ILE A 373 -6.05 -7.43 16.17
C ILE A 373 -6.22 -8.11 17.53
N ARG A 374 -5.26 -8.94 17.96
CA ARG A 374 -5.34 -9.72 19.20
C ARG A 374 -5.36 -8.85 20.45
N ASN A 375 -4.54 -7.80 20.47
CA ASN A 375 -4.34 -6.93 21.62
C ASN A 375 -5.15 -5.63 21.53
N ASN A 376 -6.04 -5.52 20.54
CA ASN A 376 -6.88 -4.34 20.28
C ASN A 376 -6.07 -3.03 20.22
N LYS A 377 -4.85 -3.06 19.67
CA LYS A 377 -4.00 -1.87 19.47
C LYS A 377 -4.50 -1.08 18.27
N PRO A 378 -4.41 0.25 18.25
CA PRO A 378 -4.66 1.04 17.05
C PRO A 378 -3.70 0.61 15.94
N HIS A 379 -4.24 0.31 14.74
CA HIS A 379 -3.44 0.01 13.55
C HIS A 379 -4.25 0.33 12.30
N ASN A 380 -3.93 1.43 11.64
CA ASN A 380 -4.56 1.81 10.39
C ASN A 380 -3.57 2.59 9.52
N GLU A 381 -3.07 1.94 8.50
CA GLU A 381 -2.08 2.48 7.58
C GLU A 381 -2.70 3.10 6.32
N THR A 382 -4.04 3.16 6.23
CA THR A 382 -4.76 3.54 5.01
C THR A 382 -4.34 4.90 4.47
N GLU A 383 -4.23 5.92 5.35
CA GLU A 383 -3.90 7.28 4.91
C GLU A 383 -2.52 7.34 4.26
N ARG A 384 -1.51 6.78 4.92
CA ARG A 384 -0.14 6.71 4.40
C ARG A 384 -0.10 5.95 3.07
N CYS A 385 -0.70 4.78 3.04
CA CYS A 385 -0.75 3.92 1.85
C CYS A 385 -1.45 4.61 0.67
N ALA A 386 -2.58 5.27 0.93
CA ALA A 386 -3.31 6.02 -0.10
C ALA A 386 -2.50 7.20 -0.64
N LYS A 387 -1.80 7.95 0.21
CA LYS A 387 -0.97 9.10 -0.20
C LYS A 387 0.26 8.65 -1.00
N SER A 388 0.92 7.55 -0.63
CA SER A 388 2.02 6.96 -1.41
C SER A 388 1.52 6.51 -2.80
N CYS A 389 0.40 5.82 -2.85
CA CYS A 389 -0.22 5.40 -4.11
C CYS A 389 -0.63 6.60 -4.96
N PHE A 390 -1.20 7.63 -4.34
CA PHE A 390 -1.61 8.84 -5.03
C PHE A 390 -0.41 9.62 -5.60
N THR A 391 0.70 9.69 -4.88
CA THR A 391 1.95 10.27 -5.41
C THR A 391 2.38 9.56 -6.69
N ALA A 392 2.36 8.21 -6.72
CA ALA A 392 2.68 7.46 -7.92
C ALA A 392 1.64 7.69 -9.05
N ILE A 393 0.35 7.81 -8.73
CA ILE A 393 -0.72 8.14 -9.68
C ILE A 393 -0.48 9.52 -10.29
N MET A 394 -0.12 10.54 -9.49
CA MET A 394 0.22 11.86 -9.99
C MET A 394 1.40 11.82 -10.97
N GLY A 395 2.45 11.04 -10.67
CA GLY A 395 3.58 10.83 -11.57
C GLY A 395 3.15 10.24 -12.90
N ARG A 396 2.28 9.22 -12.89
CA ARG A 396 1.68 8.67 -14.12
C ARG A 396 0.90 9.73 -14.87
N MET A 397 0.00 10.46 -14.20
CA MET A 397 -0.82 11.51 -14.83
C MET A 397 0.05 12.56 -15.54
N ALA A 398 1.14 12.99 -14.90
CA ALA A 398 2.07 13.95 -15.48
C ALA A 398 2.80 13.39 -16.71
N CYS A 399 3.31 12.15 -16.63
CA CYS A 399 4.02 11.50 -17.75
C CYS A 399 3.10 11.23 -18.94
N GLU A 400 1.85 10.80 -18.68
CA GLU A 400 0.87 10.47 -19.72
C GLU A 400 0.29 11.71 -20.41
N SER A 401 0.12 12.83 -19.68
CA SER A 401 -0.45 14.05 -20.23
C SER A 401 0.57 15.07 -20.71
N GLY A 402 1.82 15.00 -20.23
CA GLY A 402 2.83 16.02 -20.45
C GLY A 402 2.59 17.32 -19.70
N LYS A 403 1.64 17.35 -18.74
CA LYS A 403 1.28 18.52 -17.95
C LYS A 403 2.07 18.58 -16.64
N ARG A 404 2.29 19.81 -16.14
CA ARG A 404 2.58 20.00 -14.71
C ARG A 404 1.27 19.98 -13.96
N ILE A 405 1.19 19.17 -12.90
CA ILE A 405 -0.05 18.90 -12.15
C ILE A 405 0.23 19.14 -10.66
N THR A 406 -0.65 19.85 -9.99
CA THR A 406 -0.61 20.02 -8.53
C THR A 406 -1.33 18.85 -7.83
N TRP A 407 -1.04 18.67 -6.54
CA TRP A 407 -1.71 17.68 -5.70
C TRP A 407 -3.22 17.85 -5.69
N ASP A 408 -3.69 19.08 -5.52
CA ASP A 408 -5.11 19.37 -5.41
C ASP A 408 -5.85 19.17 -6.74
N GLU A 409 -5.26 19.60 -7.88
CA GLU A 409 -5.82 19.33 -9.22
C GLU A 409 -5.93 17.83 -9.47
N ALA A 410 -4.87 17.08 -9.19
CA ALA A 410 -4.87 15.63 -9.37
C ALA A 410 -5.92 14.95 -8.49
N LEU A 411 -6.01 15.35 -7.20
CA LEU A 411 -6.96 14.73 -6.27
C LEU A 411 -8.42 15.08 -6.60
N ALA A 412 -8.66 16.25 -7.21
CA ALA A 412 -9.99 16.65 -7.68
C ALA A 412 -10.42 15.98 -8.98
N SER A 413 -9.49 15.36 -9.73
CA SER A 413 -9.81 14.67 -10.98
C SER A 413 -10.93 13.64 -10.82
N ASN A 414 -11.87 13.63 -11.76
CA ASN A 414 -12.95 12.64 -11.85
C ASN A 414 -12.71 11.61 -12.97
N VAL A 415 -11.52 11.60 -13.55
CA VAL A 415 -11.16 10.62 -14.58
C VAL A 415 -11.00 9.25 -13.94
N GLU A 416 -11.88 8.33 -14.30
CA GLU A 416 -11.81 6.92 -13.92
C GLU A 416 -11.17 6.13 -15.05
N LEU A 417 -10.20 5.28 -14.72
CA LEU A 417 -9.56 4.38 -15.71
C LEU A 417 -10.45 3.20 -16.10
N ALA A 418 -11.40 2.86 -15.25
CA ALA A 418 -12.37 1.78 -15.48
C ALA A 418 -13.77 2.20 -14.98
N PRO A 419 -14.45 3.11 -15.66
CA PRO A 419 -15.81 3.49 -15.29
C PRO A 419 -16.75 2.29 -15.33
N GLY A 420 -17.64 2.18 -14.36
CA GLY A 420 -18.60 1.08 -14.28
C GLY A 420 -18.00 -0.27 -13.86
N LEU A 421 -16.85 -0.29 -13.21
CA LEU A 421 -16.17 -1.52 -12.78
C LEU A 421 -17.06 -2.42 -11.90
N GLU A 422 -17.94 -1.85 -11.09
CA GLU A 422 -18.90 -2.59 -10.25
C GLU A 422 -19.98 -3.32 -11.06
N GLN A 423 -20.12 -3.02 -12.35
CA GLN A 423 -21.08 -3.66 -13.26
C GLN A 423 -20.49 -4.90 -13.97
N ILE A 424 -19.20 -5.19 -13.77
CA ILE A 424 -18.59 -6.40 -14.30
C ILE A 424 -19.05 -7.59 -13.46
N LEU A 425 -19.90 -8.43 -14.04
CA LEU A 425 -20.54 -9.55 -13.36
C LEU A 425 -19.96 -10.91 -13.75
N SER A 426 -19.32 -11.00 -14.91
CA SER A 426 -18.75 -12.27 -15.41
C SER A 426 -17.58 -12.00 -16.35
N MET A 427 -16.83 -13.05 -16.71
CA MET A 427 -15.76 -12.98 -17.72
C MET A 427 -16.27 -12.68 -19.13
N ALA A 428 -17.57 -12.81 -19.38
CA ALA A 428 -18.20 -12.43 -20.65
C ALA A 428 -18.57 -10.93 -20.71
N SER A 429 -18.46 -10.21 -19.57
CA SER A 429 -18.68 -8.75 -19.54
C SER A 429 -17.68 -8.05 -20.46
N PRO A 430 -18.05 -6.91 -21.06
CA PRO A 430 -17.11 -6.12 -21.86
C PRO A 430 -15.91 -5.66 -21.05
N ALA A 431 -14.69 -5.81 -21.60
CA ALA A 431 -13.50 -5.21 -21.00
C ALA A 431 -13.58 -3.68 -21.14
N PRO A 432 -13.11 -2.90 -20.11
CA PRO A 432 -13.08 -1.44 -20.15
C PRO A 432 -12.27 -0.87 -21.32
N VAL A 433 -11.23 -1.57 -21.74
CA VAL A 433 -10.37 -1.21 -22.87
C VAL A 433 -10.42 -2.30 -23.93
N ARG A 434 -10.47 -1.90 -25.19
CA ARG A 434 -10.48 -2.83 -26.33
C ARG A 434 -9.36 -2.52 -27.31
N PRO A 435 -8.76 -3.54 -27.93
CA PRO A 435 -7.82 -3.32 -29.00
C PRO A 435 -8.54 -2.81 -30.27
N ASN A 436 -7.79 -2.12 -31.12
CA ASN A 436 -8.24 -1.75 -32.46
C ASN A 436 -8.26 -2.99 -33.39
N GLN A 437 -8.59 -2.78 -34.67
CA GLN A 437 -8.65 -3.85 -35.67
C GLN A 437 -7.30 -4.55 -35.92
N SER A 438 -6.17 -3.89 -35.63
CA SER A 438 -4.83 -4.48 -35.71
C SER A 438 -4.37 -5.14 -34.41
N GLY A 439 -5.25 -5.25 -33.41
CA GLY A 439 -4.94 -5.88 -32.12
C GLY A 439 -4.16 -4.99 -31.13
N GLN A 440 -3.99 -3.71 -31.44
CA GLN A 440 -3.27 -2.76 -30.59
C GLN A 440 -4.22 -2.06 -29.62
N TYR A 441 -3.80 -1.93 -28.37
CA TYR A 441 -4.54 -1.18 -27.35
C TYR A 441 -4.21 0.31 -27.40
N PRO A 442 -5.14 1.18 -26.99
CA PRO A 442 -4.87 2.61 -26.89
C PRO A 442 -3.81 2.84 -25.81
N ILE A 443 -2.82 3.66 -26.15
CA ILE A 443 -1.73 4.09 -25.28
C ILE A 443 -1.89 5.58 -25.07
N ALA A 444 -1.75 6.06 -23.82
CA ALA A 444 -1.80 7.48 -23.53
C ALA A 444 -0.76 8.26 -24.39
N MET A 445 -1.16 9.42 -24.87
CA MET A 445 -0.27 10.28 -25.67
C MET A 445 -0.14 11.65 -24.97
N PRO A 446 1.10 12.09 -24.68
CA PRO A 446 1.33 13.41 -24.10
C PRO A 446 0.75 14.52 -25.00
N GLY A 447 0.06 15.47 -24.36
CA GLY A 447 -0.69 16.53 -25.06
C GLY A 447 -2.13 16.18 -25.41
N GLU A 448 -2.51 14.89 -25.45
CA GLU A 448 -3.84 14.39 -25.82
C GLU A 448 -4.55 13.72 -24.65
N ALA A 449 -3.80 13.00 -23.80
CA ALA A 449 -4.39 12.23 -22.70
C ALA A 449 -5.12 13.09 -21.69
N GLN A 450 -6.39 12.75 -21.43
CA GLN A 450 -7.22 13.40 -20.40
C GLN A 450 -6.94 12.71 -19.05
N VAL A 451 -6.41 13.48 -18.10
CA VAL A 451 -6.04 12.99 -16.75
C VAL A 451 -6.64 13.82 -15.62
N LEU A 452 -7.15 15.01 -15.95
CA LEU A 452 -7.81 15.94 -15.02
C LEU A 452 -9.26 16.16 -15.42
#